data_2f552002ca937d6bb08e396d166d0699
#
_entry.id   2f552002ca937d6bb08e396d166d0699
#
_cell.length_a   1.000
_cell.length_b   1.000
_cell.length_c   1.000
_cell.angle_alpha   90.00
_cell.angle_beta   90.00
_cell.angle_gamma   90.00
#
_symmetry.space_group_name_H-M   'P 1'
#
loop_
_entity.id
_entity.type
_entity.pdbx_description
1 polymer ?
#
loop_
_entity_poly.entity_id
_entity_poly.type
_entity_poly.pdbx_seq_one_letter_code
_entity_poly.pdbx_strand_id
1 'polypeptide(L)'
;GLTLWMAWRHRSWSGLWQGLWVGRAALPWVLLLSGLMLASWWLFFTAIQQVPTGVAVVLFHVQPLWVLLLGAWWLKEAVPRQRAVSVLVAMAGLVLATGVAQGLAPSGGSHAPGYWVGIGLCLIGALCTATVTVVAKRLGALPLGALAWWQCALGAAVLWVAPVGHGWPVWGVSWAWLAGLGLIHTGLAYTLMYAGMARLATARVAVLQFAYPAVAIVVDWLYFQHILGGWQMAGVVLMLGAIGAGERSARRHR
;
A
#
# COMPACT_ATOMS: atom_id res chain seq x y z
N GLY A 1 -2.34 21.45 -3.14
CA GLY A 1 -3.14 20.86 -2.05
C GLY A 1 -2.32 20.64 -0.80
N LEU A 2 -1.41 19.64 -0.77
CA LEU A 2 -0.61 19.31 0.42
C LEU A 2 0.29 20.48 0.86
N THR A 3 0.95 21.13 -0.10
CA THR A 3 1.80 22.30 0.17
C THR A 3 1.01 23.49 0.74
N LEU A 4 -0.20 23.76 0.21
CA LEU A 4 -1.07 24.82 0.72
C LEU A 4 -1.60 24.49 2.11
N TRP A 5 -1.99 23.24 2.37
CA TRP A 5 -2.40 22.80 3.69
C TRP A 5 -1.26 22.92 4.72
N MET A 6 -0.04 22.53 4.33
CA MET A 6 1.13 22.69 5.19
C MET A 6 1.47 24.15 5.43
N ALA A 7 1.38 25.03 4.41
CA ALA A 7 1.60 26.47 4.55
C ALA A 7 0.59 27.09 5.52
N TRP A 8 -0.70 26.72 5.40
CA TRP A 8 -1.76 27.15 6.32
C TRP A 8 -1.50 26.69 7.75
N ARG A 9 -1.08 25.43 7.94
CA ARG A 9 -0.76 24.88 9.26
C ARG A 9 0.43 25.57 9.93
N HIS A 10 1.46 25.90 9.15
CA HIS A 10 2.67 26.58 9.66
C HIS A 10 2.52 28.10 9.70
N ARG A 11 1.40 28.64 9.24
CA ARG A 11 1.10 30.09 9.16
C ARG A 11 2.17 30.94 8.49
N SER A 12 3.10 30.33 7.76
CA SER A 12 4.18 31.03 7.04
C SER A 12 4.84 30.11 6.02
N TRP A 13 5.38 30.68 4.94
CA TRP A 13 6.18 29.94 3.95
C TRP A 13 7.49 29.42 4.54
N SER A 14 8.12 30.17 5.44
CA SER A 14 9.32 29.71 6.15
C SER A 14 9.05 28.49 7.02
N GLY A 15 7.95 28.48 7.75
CA GLY A 15 7.51 27.30 8.53
C GLY A 15 7.18 26.10 7.64
N LEU A 16 6.65 26.32 6.44
CA LEU A 16 6.44 25.25 5.47
C LEU A 16 7.78 24.59 5.08
N TRP A 17 8.76 25.38 4.66
CA TRP A 17 10.07 24.86 4.27
C TRP A 17 10.76 24.12 5.40
N GLN A 18 10.71 24.65 6.62
CA GLN A 18 11.22 23.96 7.82
C GLN A 18 10.51 22.64 8.07
N GLY A 19 9.17 22.60 7.86
CA GLY A 19 8.38 21.37 8.01
C GLY A 19 8.62 20.32 6.91
N LEU A 20 9.16 20.71 5.76
CA LEU A 20 9.53 19.82 4.67
C LEU A 20 11.02 19.45 4.68
N TRP A 21 11.81 20.18 5.44
CA TRP A 21 13.24 19.95 5.51
C TRP A 21 13.55 18.60 6.14
N VAL A 22 14.31 17.81 5.42
CA VAL A 22 14.81 16.52 5.88
C VAL A 22 16.31 16.67 6.14
N GLY A 23 16.73 16.46 7.38
CA GLY A 23 18.14 16.52 7.75
C GLY A 23 19.00 15.55 6.93
N ARG A 24 20.28 15.88 6.74
CA ARG A 24 21.22 15.07 5.94
C ARG A 24 21.23 13.58 6.32
N ALA A 25 21.05 13.26 7.58
CA ALA A 25 21.02 11.88 8.09
C ALA A 25 19.75 11.11 7.65
N ALA A 26 18.61 11.79 7.47
CA ALA A 26 17.35 11.16 7.06
C ALA A 26 17.17 11.14 5.53
N LEU A 27 17.86 12.00 4.79
CA LEU A 27 17.74 12.12 3.34
C LEU A 27 17.95 10.79 2.59
N PRO A 28 19.01 9.98 2.85
CA PRO A 28 19.20 8.72 2.14
C PRO A 28 18.03 7.73 2.38
N TRP A 29 17.45 7.75 3.58
CA TRP A 29 16.29 6.91 3.89
C TRP A 29 15.02 7.36 3.19
N VAL A 30 14.82 8.67 3.04
CA VAL A 30 13.69 9.23 2.28
C VAL A 30 13.83 8.92 0.79
N LEU A 31 15.04 9.02 0.23
CA LEU A 31 15.32 8.66 -1.15
C LEU A 31 15.10 7.16 -1.38
N LEU A 32 15.60 6.31 -0.47
CA LEU A 32 15.38 4.86 -0.49
C LEU A 32 13.88 4.53 -0.47
N LEU A 33 13.13 5.12 0.46
CA LEU A 33 11.69 4.92 0.58
C LEU A 33 10.96 5.29 -0.71
N SER A 34 11.29 6.44 -1.29
CA SER A 34 10.65 6.92 -2.52
C SER A 34 11.01 6.04 -3.72
N GLY A 35 12.28 5.63 -3.84
CA GLY A 35 12.74 4.72 -4.88
C GLY A 35 12.09 3.34 -4.79
N LEU A 36 12.02 2.76 -3.59
CA LEU A 36 11.35 1.47 -3.36
C LEU A 36 9.85 1.54 -3.68
N MET A 37 9.19 2.66 -3.38
CA MET A 37 7.79 2.84 -3.71
C MET A 37 7.56 2.91 -5.22
N LEU A 38 8.39 3.67 -5.95
CA LEU A 38 8.34 3.71 -7.41
C LEU A 38 8.62 2.34 -8.04
N ALA A 39 9.66 1.65 -7.55
CA ALA A 39 9.98 0.30 -7.98
C ALA A 39 8.83 -0.67 -7.72
N SER A 40 8.20 -0.60 -6.54
CA SER A 40 7.03 -1.42 -6.20
C SER A 40 5.87 -1.23 -7.18
N TRP A 41 5.52 0.01 -7.52
CA TRP A 41 4.49 0.29 -8.51
C TRP A 41 4.86 -0.23 -9.90
N TRP A 42 6.08 0.01 -10.33
CA TRP A 42 6.56 -0.48 -11.62
C TRP A 42 6.51 -2.02 -11.70
N LEU A 43 6.98 -2.70 -10.66
CA LEU A 43 6.94 -4.16 -10.56
C LEU A 43 5.50 -4.69 -10.61
N PHE A 44 4.57 -4.05 -9.87
CA PHE A 44 3.16 -4.44 -9.86
C PHE A 44 2.51 -4.27 -11.23
N PHE A 45 2.68 -3.11 -11.88
CA PHE A 45 2.09 -2.86 -13.20
C PHE A 45 2.70 -3.76 -14.29
N THR A 46 3.96 -4.13 -14.18
CA THR A 46 4.58 -5.11 -15.07
C THR A 46 4.04 -6.52 -14.80
N ALA A 47 3.84 -6.88 -13.54
CA ALA A 47 3.34 -8.19 -13.15
C ALA A 47 1.91 -8.45 -13.66
N ILE A 48 1.00 -7.48 -13.56
CA ILE A 48 -0.40 -7.66 -14.01
C ILE A 48 -0.55 -7.83 -15.53
N GLN A 49 0.51 -7.59 -16.29
CA GLN A 49 0.57 -7.93 -17.73
C GLN A 49 0.91 -9.39 -17.98
N GLN A 50 1.40 -10.11 -16.96
CA GLN A 50 1.92 -11.49 -17.08
C GLN A 50 1.10 -12.49 -16.28
N VAL A 51 0.37 -12.05 -15.27
CA VAL A 51 -0.50 -12.88 -14.43
C VAL A 51 -1.89 -12.27 -14.32
N PRO A 52 -2.94 -13.08 -14.08
CA PRO A 52 -4.28 -12.57 -13.81
C PRO A 52 -4.27 -11.56 -12.66
N THR A 53 -5.00 -10.46 -12.82
CA THR A 53 -5.02 -9.36 -11.84
C THR A 53 -5.38 -9.82 -10.42
N GLY A 54 -6.32 -10.76 -10.28
CA GLY A 54 -6.67 -11.34 -8.97
C GLY A 54 -5.48 -12.05 -8.31
N VAL A 55 -4.70 -12.80 -9.08
CA VAL A 55 -3.48 -13.47 -8.61
C VAL A 55 -2.43 -12.44 -8.20
N ALA A 56 -2.21 -11.39 -9.03
CA ALA A 56 -1.28 -10.32 -8.71
C ALA A 56 -1.65 -9.60 -7.42
N VAL A 57 -2.94 -9.29 -7.22
CA VAL A 57 -3.44 -8.64 -6.00
C VAL A 57 -3.18 -9.51 -4.77
N VAL A 58 -3.48 -10.81 -4.82
CA VAL A 58 -3.23 -11.73 -3.70
C VAL A 58 -1.75 -11.82 -3.38
N LEU A 59 -0.90 -12.01 -4.40
CA LEU A 59 0.55 -12.12 -4.22
C LEU A 59 1.16 -10.81 -3.68
N PHE A 60 0.68 -9.67 -4.14
CA PHE A 60 1.14 -8.38 -3.64
C PHE A 60 0.73 -8.15 -2.17
N HIS A 61 -0.41 -8.70 -1.75
CA HIS A 61 -0.88 -8.67 -0.36
C HIS A 61 -0.18 -9.69 0.56
N VAL A 62 0.88 -10.36 0.11
CA VAL A 62 1.88 -10.99 1.01
C VAL A 62 2.68 -9.93 1.79
N GLN A 63 2.66 -8.67 1.35
CA GLN A 63 3.29 -7.52 2.00
C GLN A 63 3.10 -7.47 3.53
N PRO A 64 1.91 -7.65 4.14
CA PRO A 64 1.75 -7.64 5.60
C PRO A 64 2.58 -8.71 6.33
N LEU A 65 2.83 -9.86 5.72
CA LEU A 65 3.72 -10.87 6.29
C LEU A 65 5.17 -10.36 6.31
N TRP A 66 5.63 -9.75 5.23
CA TRP A 66 6.94 -9.10 5.18
C TRP A 66 7.06 -7.96 6.18
N VAL A 67 5.99 -7.17 6.37
CA VAL A 67 5.95 -6.09 7.38
C VAL A 67 6.13 -6.67 8.79
N LEU A 68 5.49 -7.80 9.13
CA LEU A 68 5.68 -8.47 10.42
C LEU A 68 7.13 -8.95 10.60
N LEU A 69 7.68 -9.63 9.58
CA LEU A 69 9.03 -10.17 9.64
C LEU A 69 10.08 -9.07 9.73
N LEU A 70 10.00 -8.05 8.87
CA LEU A 70 10.92 -6.92 8.89
C LEU A 70 10.78 -6.07 10.14
N GLY A 71 9.56 -5.89 10.65
CA GLY A 71 9.30 -5.18 11.90
C GLY A 71 9.93 -5.90 13.11
N ALA A 72 9.78 -7.22 13.19
CA ALA A 72 10.41 -8.03 14.23
C ALA A 72 11.94 -8.00 14.13
N TRP A 73 12.47 -8.17 12.92
CA TRP A 73 13.92 -8.26 12.70
C TRP A 73 14.62 -6.90 12.79
N TRP A 74 14.09 -5.88 12.10
CA TRP A 74 14.79 -4.59 11.97
C TRP A 74 14.43 -3.60 13.07
N LEU A 75 13.14 -3.50 13.42
CA LEU A 75 12.68 -2.60 14.49
C LEU A 75 12.70 -3.28 15.86
N LYS A 76 13.01 -4.57 15.93
CA LYS A 76 13.00 -5.40 17.15
C LYS A 76 11.67 -5.32 17.90
N GLU A 77 10.56 -5.13 17.18
CA GLU A 77 9.23 -5.09 17.76
C GLU A 77 8.72 -6.50 18.03
N ALA A 78 8.11 -6.69 19.22
CA ALA A 78 7.44 -7.94 19.53
C ALA A 78 6.22 -8.16 18.61
N VAL A 79 6.13 -9.34 18.02
CA VAL A 79 4.97 -9.76 17.22
C VAL A 79 4.09 -10.66 18.06
N PRO A 80 2.96 -10.16 18.60
CA PRO A 80 2.02 -11.00 19.34
C PRO A 80 1.46 -12.10 18.44
N ARG A 81 1.44 -13.35 18.91
CA ARG A 81 0.93 -14.50 18.16
C ARG A 81 -0.46 -14.25 17.57
N GLN A 82 -1.33 -13.59 18.32
CA GLN A 82 -2.68 -13.29 17.86
C GLN A 82 -2.68 -12.38 16.60
N ARG A 83 -1.76 -11.42 16.50
CA ARG A 83 -1.64 -10.56 15.29
C ARG A 83 -1.07 -11.32 14.11
N ALA A 84 -0.09 -12.19 14.34
CA ALA A 84 0.41 -13.08 13.29
C ALA A 84 -0.71 -13.98 12.75
N VAL A 85 -1.49 -14.59 13.62
CA VAL A 85 -2.67 -15.39 13.24
C VAL A 85 -3.69 -14.53 12.50
N SER A 86 -3.99 -13.30 12.97
CA SER A 86 -4.93 -12.40 12.29
C SER A 86 -4.46 -12.07 10.85
N VAL A 87 -3.16 -11.87 10.64
CA VAL A 87 -2.63 -11.63 9.28
C VAL A 87 -2.80 -12.86 8.39
N LEU A 88 -2.52 -14.06 8.91
CA LEU A 88 -2.70 -15.31 8.13
C LEU A 88 -4.18 -15.57 7.81
N VAL A 89 -5.07 -15.35 8.78
CA VAL A 89 -6.52 -15.50 8.57
C VAL A 89 -7.06 -14.46 7.58
N ALA A 90 -6.59 -13.21 7.68
CA ALA A 90 -6.96 -12.15 6.73
C ALA A 90 -6.46 -12.47 5.31
N MET A 91 -5.25 -13.05 5.17
CA MET A 91 -4.71 -13.52 3.89
C MET A 91 -5.57 -14.63 3.30
N ALA A 92 -5.95 -15.63 4.10
CA ALA A 92 -6.86 -16.69 3.65
C ALA A 92 -8.22 -16.11 3.22
N GLY A 93 -8.75 -15.14 3.97
CA GLY A 93 -9.95 -14.40 3.61
C GLY A 93 -9.82 -13.67 2.26
N LEU A 94 -8.66 -13.04 2.00
CA LEU A 94 -8.38 -12.36 0.73
C LEU A 94 -8.36 -13.36 -0.44
N VAL A 95 -7.70 -14.50 -0.30
CA VAL A 95 -7.66 -15.56 -1.33
C VAL A 95 -9.07 -16.03 -1.68
N LEU A 96 -9.94 -16.23 -0.68
CA LEU A 96 -11.34 -16.59 -0.90
C LEU A 96 -12.13 -15.45 -1.55
N ALA A 97 -11.96 -14.22 -1.06
CA ALA A 97 -12.72 -13.06 -1.51
C ALA A 97 -12.40 -12.65 -2.95
N THR A 98 -11.17 -12.86 -3.42
CA THR A 98 -10.78 -12.59 -4.82
C THR A 98 -11.19 -13.68 -5.79
N GLY A 99 -11.70 -14.81 -5.31
CA GLY A 99 -12.05 -15.96 -6.16
C GLY A 99 -10.85 -16.68 -6.79
N VAL A 100 -9.62 -16.27 -6.44
CA VAL A 100 -8.39 -16.87 -6.99
C VAL A 100 -8.31 -18.37 -6.67
N ALA A 101 -8.81 -18.80 -5.51
CA ALA A 101 -8.86 -20.21 -5.13
C ALA A 101 -9.69 -21.06 -6.11
N GLN A 102 -10.72 -20.48 -6.74
CA GLN A 102 -11.57 -21.15 -7.73
C GLN A 102 -10.90 -21.21 -9.12
N GLY A 103 -10.02 -20.27 -9.44
CA GLY A 103 -9.24 -20.21 -10.67
C GLY A 103 -7.86 -20.85 -10.60
N LEU A 104 -7.41 -21.23 -9.39
CA LEU A 104 -6.14 -21.95 -9.18
C LEU A 104 -6.25 -23.46 -9.49
N ALA A 105 -7.46 -23.99 -9.76
CA ALA A 105 -7.61 -25.33 -10.31
C ALA A 105 -6.82 -25.36 -11.63
N PRO A 106 -5.87 -26.30 -11.83
CA PRO A 106 -5.13 -26.40 -13.07
C PRO A 106 -6.12 -26.82 -14.19
N SER A 107 -6.68 -25.85 -14.87
CA SER A 107 -7.13 -26.07 -16.24
C SER A 107 -5.86 -26.39 -17.00
N GLY A 108 -5.68 -27.65 -17.38
CA GLY A 108 -4.45 -28.30 -17.87
C GLY A 108 -3.79 -27.68 -19.10
N GLY A 109 -3.49 -26.40 -19.03
CA GLY A 109 -2.75 -25.62 -20.00
C GLY A 109 -1.46 -25.10 -19.40
N SER A 110 -0.36 -25.20 -20.14
CA SER A 110 0.91 -24.57 -19.81
C SER A 110 0.70 -23.09 -19.53
N HIS A 111 1.15 -22.60 -18.37
CA HIS A 111 1.11 -21.18 -18.06
C HIS A 111 1.79 -20.38 -19.17
N ALA A 112 1.21 -19.22 -19.53
CA ALA A 112 1.77 -18.34 -20.53
C ALA A 112 3.26 -18.04 -20.23
N PRO A 113 4.10 -17.90 -21.25
CA PRO A 113 5.47 -17.46 -21.07
C PRO A 113 5.48 -16.19 -20.23
N GLY A 114 6.26 -16.16 -19.15
CA GLY A 114 6.30 -15.00 -18.24
C GLY A 114 5.48 -15.13 -16.95
N TYR A 115 4.58 -16.12 -16.83
CA TYR A 115 3.75 -16.28 -15.63
C TYR A 115 4.56 -16.34 -14.33
N TRP A 116 5.63 -17.14 -14.28
CA TRP A 116 6.52 -17.24 -13.12
C TRP A 116 7.31 -15.97 -12.86
N VAL A 117 7.65 -15.24 -13.93
CA VAL A 117 8.27 -13.91 -13.81
C VAL A 117 7.28 -12.95 -13.17
N GLY A 118 6.02 -12.93 -13.60
CA GLY A 118 4.96 -12.12 -12.98
C GLY A 118 4.77 -12.41 -11.50
N ILE A 119 4.81 -13.68 -11.08
CA ILE A 119 4.77 -14.07 -9.66
C ILE A 119 5.98 -13.47 -8.91
N GLY A 120 7.18 -13.63 -9.45
CA GLY A 120 8.40 -13.08 -8.86
C GLY A 120 8.34 -11.56 -8.71
N LEU A 121 7.87 -10.85 -9.73
CA LEU A 121 7.69 -9.40 -9.71
C LEU A 121 6.70 -8.96 -8.62
N CYS A 122 5.57 -9.66 -8.43
CA CYS A 122 4.62 -9.39 -7.36
C CYS A 122 5.26 -9.55 -5.97
N LEU A 123 5.98 -10.63 -5.74
CA LEU A 123 6.60 -10.91 -4.45
C LEU A 123 7.71 -9.91 -4.11
N ILE A 124 8.53 -9.52 -5.09
CA ILE A 124 9.55 -8.48 -4.93
C ILE A 124 8.88 -7.12 -4.69
N GLY A 125 7.83 -6.78 -5.43
CA GLY A 125 7.05 -5.57 -5.23
C GLY A 125 6.42 -5.50 -3.82
N ALA A 126 5.88 -6.62 -3.34
CA ALA A 126 5.37 -6.75 -1.97
C ALA A 126 6.46 -6.51 -0.92
N LEU A 127 7.67 -7.06 -1.13
CA LEU A 127 8.81 -6.84 -0.25
C LEU A 127 9.27 -5.37 -0.27
N CYS A 128 9.32 -4.73 -1.44
CA CYS A 128 9.63 -3.30 -1.57
C CYS A 128 8.64 -2.45 -0.75
N THR A 129 7.34 -2.70 -0.90
CA THR A 129 6.30 -1.95 -0.16
C THR A 129 6.34 -2.23 1.34
N ALA A 130 6.65 -3.46 1.76
CA ALA A 130 6.87 -3.78 3.17
C ALA A 130 8.07 -3.02 3.74
N THR A 131 9.17 -2.94 2.99
CA THR A 131 10.36 -2.17 3.37
C THR A 131 10.04 -0.68 3.48
N VAL A 132 9.26 -0.11 2.54
CA VAL A 132 8.73 1.27 2.63
C VAL A 132 8.00 1.48 3.95
N THR A 133 7.11 0.57 4.35
CA THR A 133 6.36 0.65 5.61
C THR A 133 7.29 0.69 6.83
N VAL A 134 8.31 -0.15 6.88
CA VAL A 134 9.25 -0.25 8.00
C VAL A 134 10.19 0.98 8.04
N VAL A 135 10.69 1.43 6.88
CA VAL A 135 11.50 2.65 6.78
C VAL A 135 10.68 3.88 7.18
N ALA A 136 9.45 4.01 6.68
CA ALA A 136 8.56 5.12 7.05
C ALA A 136 8.32 5.17 8.56
N LYS A 137 8.17 4.02 9.20
CA LYS A 137 8.02 3.93 10.65
C LYS A 137 9.29 4.37 11.39
N ARG A 138 10.47 3.97 10.92
CA ARG A 138 11.76 4.43 11.46
C ARG A 138 11.92 5.95 11.36
N LEU A 139 11.35 6.55 10.30
CA LEU A 139 11.36 7.99 10.06
C LEU A 139 10.14 8.72 10.68
N GLY A 140 9.40 8.07 11.56
CA GLY A 140 8.18 8.63 12.17
C GLY A 140 8.37 9.89 13.00
N ALA A 141 9.62 10.26 13.35
CA ALA A 141 9.98 11.52 13.98
C ALA A 141 9.97 12.72 13.02
N LEU A 142 9.94 12.49 11.69
CA LEU A 142 9.87 13.57 10.71
C LEU A 142 8.52 14.30 10.78
N PRO A 143 8.49 15.58 10.36
CA PRO A 143 7.25 16.35 10.33
C PRO A 143 6.15 15.62 9.53
N LEU A 144 4.91 15.71 10.02
CA LEU A 144 3.75 15.13 9.35
C LEU A 144 3.64 15.62 7.91
N GLY A 145 3.56 14.69 7.00
CA GLY A 145 3.47 14.97 5.57
C GLY A 145 4.80 15.16 4.85
N ALA A 146 5.94 15.29 5.55
CA ALA A 146 7.25 15.42 4.89
C ALA A 146 7.55 14.19 4.01
N LEU A 147 7.34 12.98 4.53
CA LEU A 147 7.52 11.73 3.76
C LEU A 147 6.61 11.68 2.54
N ALA A 148 5.32 12.01 2.70
CA ALA A 148 4.37 12.05 1.59
C ALA A 148 4.77 13.08 0.54
N TRP A 149 5.21 14.27 0.98
CA TRP A 149 5.65 15.32 0.07
C TRP A 149 6.87 14.90 -0.74
N TRP A 150 7.92 14.39 -0.09
CA TRP A 150 9.13 13.95 -0.77
C TRP A 150 8.86 12.80 -1.75
N GLN A 151 8.03 11.86 -1.35
CA GLN A 151 7.64 10.75 -2.20
C GLN A 151 6.87 11.23 -3.44
N CYS A 152 5.90 12.15 -3.27
CA CYS A 152 5.17 12.72 -4.38
C CYS A 152 6.07 13.59 -5.28
N ALA A 153 6.99 14.37 -4.71
CA ALA A 153 7.90 15.23 -5.46
C ALA A 153 8.89 14.40 -6.31
N LEU A 154 9.52 13.39 -5.71
CA LEU A 154 10.43 12.49 -6.43
C LEU A 154 9.67 11.64 -7.45
N GLY A 155 8.48 11.14 -7.10
CA GLY A 155 7.62 10.41 -8.02
C GLY A 155 7.24 11.27 -9.23
N ALA A 156 6.84 12.52 -9.00
CA ALA A 156 6.54 13.47 -10.07
C ALA A 156 7.77 13.73 -10.95
N ALA A 157 8.93 13.97 -10.35
CA ALA A 157 10.17 14.23 -11.09
C ALA A 157 10.56 13.06 -12.02
N VAL A 158 10.44 11.82 -11.52
CA VAL A 158 10.78 10.62 -12.31
C VAL A 158 9.72 10.32 -13.36
N LEU A 159 8.43 10.38 -13.00
CA LEU A 159 7.34 10.01 -13.91
C LEU A 159 7.03 11.10 -14.92
N TRP A 160 7.45 12.35 -14.67
CA TRP A 160 7.29 13.46 -15.63
C TRP A 160 8.03 13.24 -16.95
N VAL A 161 9.03 12.35 -16.94
CA VAL A 161 9.78 11.98 -18.16
C VAL A 161 8.95 11.06 -19.07
N ALA A 162 8.02 10.29 -18.54
CA ALA A 162 7.25 9.32 -19.31
C ALA A 162 6.43 9.92 -20.48
N PRO A 163 5.76 11.08 -20.35
CA PRO A 163 5.02 11.71 -21.45
C PRO A 163 5.89 12.20 -22.63
N VAL A 164 7.19 12.40 -22.42
CA VAL A 164 8.10 12.90 -23.46
C VAL A 164 8.11 11.99 -24.69
N GLY A 165 7.92 10.67 -24.52
CA GLY A 165 7.84 9.70 -25.62
C GLY A 165 6.42 9.30 -26.05
N HIS A 166 5.40 9.59 -25.25
CA HIS A 166 4.03 9.08 -25.44
C HIS A 166 2.98 10.19 -25.64
N GLY A 167 3.39 11.46 -25.56
CA GLY A 167 2.50 12.62 -25.66
C GLY A 167 1.77 12.94 -24.35
N TRP A 168 1.27 14.17 -24.29
CA TRP A 168 0.51 14.67 -23.14
C TRP A 168 -0.97 14.39 -23.32
N PRO A 169 -1.72 14.13 -22.23
CA PRO A 169 -3.17 14.02 -22.29
C PRO A 169 -3.78 15.31 -22.85
N VAL A 170 -4.79 15.15 -23.70
CA VAL A 170 -5.55 16.30 -24.24
C VAL A 170 -6.19 17.07 -23.08
N TRP A 171 -6.13 18.40 -23.14
CA TRP A 171 -6.78 19.25 -22.14
C TRP A 171 -8.28 19.00 -22.07
N GLY A 172 -8.80 18.80 -20.88
CA GLY A 172 -10.21 18.51 -20.64
C GLY A 172 -10.49 17.96 -19.26
N VAL A 173 -11.65 17.33 -19.09
CA VAL A 173 -12.13 16.74 -17.82
C VAL A 173 -11.15 15.72 -17.23
N SER A 174 -10.38 15.04 -18.07
CA SER A 174 -9.33 14.09 -17.64
C SER A 174 -8.31 14.71 -16.67
N TRP A 175 -7.99 16.00 -16.84
CA TRP A 175 -7.09 16.71 -15.94
C TRP A 175 -7.69 16.93 -14.55
N ALA A 176 -9.02 17.11 -14.44
CA ALA A 176 -9.70 17.18 -13.14
C ALA A 176 -9.62 15.83 -12.40
N TRP A 177 -9.80 14.72 -13.11
CA TRP A 177 -9.63 13.38 -12.56
C TRP A 177 -8.19 13.12 -12.12
N LEU A 178 -7.21 13.48 -12.94
CA LEU A 178 -5.79 13.37 -12.59
C LEU A 178 -5.44 14.22 -11.36
N ALA A 179 -5.98 15.45 -11.28
CA ALA A 179 -5.81 16.29 -10.10
C ALA A 179 -6.44 15.67 -8.85
N GLY A 180 -7.65 15.11 -8.97
CA GLY A 180 -8.32 14.39 -7.88
C GLY A 180 -7.51 13.19 -7.39
N LEU A 181 -6.98 12.37 -8.31
CA LEU A 181 -6.10 11.25 -7.98
C LEU A 181 -4.82 11.73 -7.26
N GLY A 182 -4.19 12.78 -7.77
CA GLY A 182 -2.97 13.32 -7.16
C GLY A 182 -3.19 13.95 -5.79
N LEU A 183 -4.26 14.73 -5.62
CA LEU A 183 -4.53 15.48 -4.39
C LEU A 183 -5.13 14.60 -3.29
N ILE A 184 -6.13 13.80 -3.63
CA ILE A 184 -6.91 13.01 -2.68
C ILE A 184 -6.26 11.64 -2.47
N HIS A 185 -6.13 10.84 -3.53
CA HIS A 185 -5.65 9.46 -3.41
C HIS A 185 -4.14 9.36 -3.14
N THR A 186 -3.36 10.35 -3.56
CA THR A 186 -1.92 10.35 -3.30
C THR A 186 -1.57 11.28 -2.15
N GLY A 187 -1.82 12.57 -2.30
CA GLY A 187 -1.38 13.57 -1.32
C GLY A 187 -2.01 13.37 0.06
N LEU A 188 -3.34 13.40 0.15
CA LEU A 188 -4.06 13.25 1.41
C LEU A 188 -3.92 11.84 1.98
N ALA A 189 -4.13 10.81 1.15
CA ALA A 189 -4.10 9.42 1.61
C ALA A 189 -2.72 9.04 2.18
N TYR A 190 -1.63 9.39 1.51
CA TYR A 190 -0.27 9.11 2.02
C TYR A 190 0.06 9.89 3.29
N THR A 191 -0.41 11.13 3.38
CA THR A 191 -0.23 11.92 4.61
C THR A 191 -0.89 11.24 5.80
N LEU A 192 -2.14 10.79 5.65
CA LEU A 192 -2.88 10.08 6.68
C LEU A 192 -2.25 8.73 7.00
N MET A 193 -1.83 7.99 5.96
CA MET A 193 -1.18 6.69 6.10
C MET A 193 0.12 6.79 6.91
N TYR A 194 1.03 7.70 6.55
CA TYR A 194 2.29 7.86 7.27
C TYR A 194 2.08 8.40 8.69
N ALA A 195 1.12 9.31 8.89
CA ALA A 195 0.73 9.77 10.22
C ALA A 195 0.21 8.63 11.11
N GLY A 196 -0.56 7.70 10.53
CA GLY A 196 -1.03 6.50 11.21
C GLY A 196 0.11 5.52 11.52
N MET A 197 0.96 5.23 10.53
CA MET A 197 2.10 4.31 10.69
C MET A 197 3.06 4.76 11.81
N ALA A 198 3.32 6.05 11.93
CA ALA A 198 4.19 6.59 12.98
C ALA A 198 3.69 6.31 14.41
N ARG A 199 2.37 6.14 14.58
CA ARG A 199 1.71 5.99 15.89
C ARG A 199 1.36 4.54 16.24
N LEU A 200 1.43 3.62 15.28
CA LEU A 200 0.97 2.24 15.46
C LEU A 200 2.15 1.28 15.49
N ALA A 201 2.03 0.20 16.27
CA ALA A 201 2.96 -0.92 16.23
C ALA A 201 2.92 -1.58 14.84
N THR A 202 4.08 -2.06 14.33
CA THR A 202 4.20 -2.65 12.99
C THR A 202 3.22 -3.81 12.77
N ALA A 203 3.06 -4.66 13.78
CA ALA A 203 2.10 -5.76 13.71
C ALA A 203 0.63 -5.30 13.60
N ARG A 204 0.29 -4.12 14.14
CA ARG A 204 -1.03 -3.52 13.96
C ARG A 204 -1.21 -2.95 12.56
N VAL A 205 -0.18 -2.28 12.05
CA VAL A 205 -0.17 -1.79 10.65
C VAL A 205 -0.39 -2.94 9.69
N ALA A 206 0.31 -4.07 9.88
CA ALA A 206 0.17 -5.25 9.02
C ALA A 206 -1.27 -5.80 8.96
N VAL A 207 -1.96 -5.88 10.10
CA VAL A 207 -3.38 -6.31 10.13
C VAL A 207 -4.29 -5.30 9.42
N LEU A 208 -4.08 -4.00 9.67
CA LEU A 208 -4.92 -2.94 9.09
C LEU A 208 -4.77 -2.78 7.57
N GLN A 209 -3.66 -3.22 7.00
CA GLN A 209 -3.48 -3.21 5.54
C GLN A 209 -4.52 -4.05 4.79
N PHE A 210 -5.11 -5.05 5.42
CA PHE A 210 -6.22 -5.81 4.84
C PHE A 210 -7.56 -5.04 4.80
N ALA A 211 -7.67 -3.90 5.48
CA ALA A 211 -8.86 -3.06 5.37
C ALA A 211 -9.05 -2.51 3.94
N TYR A 212 -7.94 -2.21 3.24
CA TYR A 212 -7.99 -1.72 1.87
C TYR A 212 -8.67 -2.69 0.90
N PRO A 213 -8.22 -3.96 0.73
CA PRO A 213 -8.89 -4.89 -0.15
C PRO A 213 -10.31 -5.24 0.31
N ALA A 214 -10.57 -5.28 1.63
CA ALA A 214 -11.92 -5.49 2.14
C ALA A 214 -12.89 -4.39 1.69
N VAL A 215 -12.49 -3.14 1.85
CA VAL A 215 -13.29 -1.98 1.40
C VAL A 215 -13.44 -1.98 -0.12
N ALA A 216 -12.36 -2.28 -0.87
CA ALA A 216 -12.41 -2.33 -2.32
C ALA A 216 -13.45 -3.34 -2.83
N ILE A 217 -13.50 -4.54 -2.25
CA ILE A 217 -14.48 -5.58 -2.62
C ILE A 217 -15.91 -5.14 -2.27
N VAL A 218 -16.11 -4.51 -1.11
CA VAL A 218 -17.42 -4.00 -0.71
C VAL A 218 -17.90 -2.90 -1.67
N VAL A 219 -17.00 -1.97 -2.05
CA VAL A 219 -17.32 -0.92 -3.03
C VAL A 219 -17.63 -1.51 -4.40
N ASP A 220 -16.86 -2.51 -4.84
CA ASP A 220 -17.08 -3.22 -6.10
C ASP A 220 -18.49 -3.87 -6.12
N TRP A 221 -18.85 -4.53 -5.05
CA TRP A 221 -20.20 -5.11 -4.89
C TRP A 221 -21.31 -4.06 -4.88
N LEU A 222 -21.16 -2.98 -4.11
CA LEU A 222 -22.21 -1.96 -3.94
C LEU A 222 -22.34 -1.05 -5.16
N TYR A 223 -21.24 -0.63 -5.77
CA TYR A 223 -21.23 0.38 -6.83
C TYR A 223 -21.28 -0.25 -8.23
N PHE A 224 -20.50 -1.29 -8.47
CA PHE A 224 -20.45 -1.97 -9.76
C PHE A 224 -21.43 -3.13 -9.88
N GLN A 225 -22.19 -3.42 -8.79
CA GLN A 225 -23.22 -4.47 -8.74
C GLN A 225 -22.66 -5.87 -9.10
N HIS A 226 -21.37 -6.10 -8.90
CA HIS A 226 -20.77 -7.41 -9.09
C HIS A 226 -21.28 -8.36 -8.01
N ILE A 227 -22.00 -9.40 -8.42
CA ILE A 227 -22.56 -10.39 -7.50
C ILE A 227 -21.41 -11.22 -6.91
N LEU A 228 -21.24 -11.10 -5.61
CA LEU A 228 -20.27 -11.91 -4.88
C LEU A 228 -20.80 -13.33 -4.68
N GLY A 229 -20.01 -14.33 -5.07
CA GLY A 229 -20.31 -15.72 -4.73
C GLY A 229 -20.23 -15.97 -3.22
N GLY A 230 -20.86 -17.05 -2.74
CA GLY A 230 -20.88 -17.38 -1.31
C GLY A 230 -19.47 -17.49 -0.69
N TRP A 231 -18.51 -18.06 -1.40
CA TRP A 231 -17.13 -18.14 -0.97
C TRP A 231 -16.44 -16.78 -0.88
N GLN A 232 -16.74 -15.85 -1.80
CA GLN A 232 -16.20 -14.49 -1.79
C GLN A 232 -16.75 -13.71 -0.59
N MET A 233 -18.05 -13.84 -0.30
CA MET A 233 -18.65 -13.24 0.90
C MET A 233 -18.03 -13.82 2.19
N ALA A 234 -17.86 -15.14 2.27
CA ALA A 234 -17.17 -15.77 3.40
C ALA A 234 -15.75 -15.23 3.57
N GLY A 235 -15.02 -15.01 2.47
CA GLY A 235 -13.69 -14.40 2.46
C GLY A 235 -13.67 -12.98 3.02
N VAL A 236 -14.62 -12.13 2.62
CA VAL A 236 -14.77 -10.76 3.15
C VAL A 236 -15.06 -10.77 4.64
N VAL A 237 -16.01 -11.61 5.09
CA VAL A 237 -16.35 -11.75 6.52
C VAL A 237 -15.15 -12.22 7.32
N LEU A 238 -14.42 -13.22 6.82
CA LEU A 238 -13.20 -13.74 7.46
C LEU A 238 -12.12 -12.67 7.59
N MET A 239 -11.91 -11.86 6.54
CA MET A 239 -10.95 -10.78 6.52
C MET A 239 -11.31 -9.66 7.53
N LEU A 240 -12.58 -9.21 7.54
CA LEU A 240 -13.07 -8.21 8.49
C LEU A 240 -13.03 -8.73 9.92
N GLY A 241 -13.38 -10.00 10.13
CA GLY A 241 -13.31 -10.68 11.43
C GLY A 241 -11.88 -10.75 11.97
N ALA A 242 -10.91 -11.07 11.11
CA ALA A 242 -9.49 -11.09 11.46
C ALA A 242 -8.96 -9.71 11.86
N ILE A 243 -9.35 -8.65 11.14
CA ILE A 243 -9.01 -7.26 11.48
C ILE A 243 -9.60 -6.92 12.85
N GLY A 244 -10.88 -7.22 13.08
CA GLY A 244 -11.56 -6.97 14.35
C GLY A 244 -10.93 -7.72 15.54
N ALA A 245 -10.55 -8.97 15.36
CA ALA A 245 -9.84 -9.76 16.36
C ALA A 245 -8.46 -9.18 16.71
N GLY A 246 -7.69 -8.78 15.68
CA GLY A 246 -6.39 -8.12 15.85
C GLY A 246 -6.48 -6.81 16.63
N GLU A 247 -7.56 -6.02 16.42
CA GLU A 247 -7.79 -4.77 17.13
C GLU A 247 -8.26 -4.95 18.58
N ARG A 248 -9.10 -5.96 18.85
CA ARG A 248 -9.54 -6.28 20.22
C ARG A 248 -8.39 -6.70 21.13
N SER A 249 -7.44 -7.45 20.58
CA SER A 249 -6.22 -7.82 21.30
C SER A 249 -5.40 -6.59 21.74
N ALA A 250 -5.34 -5.58 20.89
CA ALA A 250 -4.62 -4.34 21.19
C ALA A 250 -5.20 -3.55 22.36
N ARG A 251 -6.52 -3.68 22.62
CA ARG A 251 -7.21 -3.01 23.74
C ARG A 251 -7.05 -3.72 25.07
N ARG A 252 -6.81 -5.03 25.06
CA ARG A 252 -6.66 -5.82 26.31
C ARG A 252 -5.27 -5.70 26.95
N HIS A 253 -4.29 -5.20 26.23
CA HIS A 253 -2.90 -5.03 26.71
C HIS A 253 -2.54 -3.55 26.96
N ARG A 254 -3.53 -2.65 27.00
CA ARG A 254 -3.43 -1.28 27.51
C ARG A 254 -4.07 -1.16 28.88
#